data_5de675126ececd7969f78b7dd711cfe1
#
_entry.id   5de675126ececd7969f78b7dd711cfe1
#
_cell.length_a   1.000
_cell.length_b   1.000
_cell.length_c   1.000
_cell.angle_alpha   90.00
_cell.angle_beta   90.00
_cell.angle_gamma   90.00
#
_symmetry.space_group_name_H-M   'P 1'
#
loop_
_entity.id
_entity.type
_entity.pdbx_description
1 polymer ?
#
loop_
_entity_poly.entity_id
_entity_poly.type
_entity_poly.pdbx_seq_one_letter_code
_entity_poly.pdbx_strand_id
1 'polypeptide(L)'
;MFHLKTDSFPVLNLHKPLREIIEPKNDYFLELDMNGFDLRTFLALMEIEQPQEDIHDWNIKNVLKDKNLNRSEAKREFFSWFYNPDVINNKLESVYDRDKLNDKYFFGNHIKTPYEDSCEATNFNWLSHLIQRTNSNIFCEQAYTIWKKLLDKQSRIVVLM
;
A
#
# COMPACT_ATOMS: atom_id res chain seq x y z
N MET A 1 15.64 -8.28 14.74
CA MET A 1 14.37 -8.65 15.39
C MET A 1 14.04 -7.57 16.42
N PHE A 2 13.11 -6.67 16.12
CA PHE A 2 12.71 -5.64 17.09
C PHE A 2 11.77 -6.28 18.12
N HIS A 3 12.21 -6.40 19.36
CA HIS A 3 11.32 -6.72 20.47
C HIS A 3 10.48 -5.46 20.77
N LEU A 4 9.22 -5.47 20.36
CA LEU A 4 8.23 -4.54 20.90
C LEU A 4 8.16 -4.81 22.42
N LYS A 5 8.48 -3.80 23.22
CA LYS A 5 8.25 -3.87 24.66
C LYS A 5 6.75 -4.08 24.89
N THR A 6 6.41 -5.03 25.72
CA THR A 6 5.03 -5.40 26.08
C THR A 6 4.20 -4.28 26.72
N ASP A 7 4.84 -3.14 27.02
CA ASP A 7 4.24 -1.98 27.69
C ASP A 7 3.87 -0.83 26.72
N SER A 8 3.89 -1.07 25.39
CA SER A 8 3.49 -0.06 24.43
C SER A 8 1.97 0.03 24.35
N PHE A 9 1.43 1.22 24.56
CA PHE A 9 0.00 1.46 24.40
C PHE A 9 -0.39 1.36 22.93
N PRO A 10 -1.40 0.54 22.56
CA PRO A 10 -1.76 0.28 21.17
C PRO A 10 -2.57 1.45 20.58
N VAL A 11 -1.92 2.58 20.33
CA VAL A 11 -2.53 3.81 19.79
C VAL A 11 -3.35 3.55 18.53
N LEU A 12 -2.90 2.62 17.69
CA LEU A 12 -3.57 2.28 16.44
C LEU A 12 -4.92 1.61 16.63
N ASN A 13 -5.13 0.94 17.77
CA ASN A 13 -6.39 0.29 18.12
C ASN A 13 -7.40 1.26 18.75
N LEU A 14 -6.99 2.49 19.05
CA LEU A 14 -7.91 3.50 19.53
C LEU A 14 -8.88 3.93 18.43
N HIS A 15 -10.16 4.03 18.80
CA HIS A 15 -11.15 4.68 17.95
C HIS A 15 -10.72 6.12 17.62
N LYS A 16 -10.89 6.54 16.34
CA LYS A 16 -10.35 7.80 15.84
C LYS A 16 -10.61 9.03 16.74
N PRO A 17 -11.81 9.27 17.28
CA PRO A 17 -12.06 10.36 18.23
C PRO A 17 -11.23 10.30 19.51
N LEU A 18 -10.87 9.08 19.97
CA LEU A 18 -10.06 8.94 21.19
C LEU A 18 -8.58 9.25 20.95
N ARG A 19 -8.12 9.30 19.69
CA ARG A 19 -6.76 9.71 19.37
C ARG A 19 -6.55 11.20 19.54
N GLU A 20 -7.62 12.00 19.54
CA GLU A 20 -7.58 13.45 19.75
C GLU A 20 -7.16 13.85 21.17
N ILE A 21 -7.22 12.91 22.14
CA ILE A 21 -6.71 13.15 23.50
C ILE A 21 -5.18 13.07 23.60
N ILE A 22 -4.53 12.58 22.56
CA ILE A 22 -3.06 12.43 22.53
C ILE A 22 -2.46 13.78 22.14
N GLU A 23 -1.72 14.37 23.09
CA GLU A 23 -1.03 15.62 22.85
C GLU A 23 0.39 15.39 22.33
N PRO A 24 0.87 16.16 21.34
CA PRO A 24 2.25 16.11 20.91
C PRO A 24 3.15 16.67 22.01
N LYS A 25 4.36 16.09 22.13
CA LYS A 25 5.39 16.66 23.01
C LYS A 25 5.86 18.05 22.52
N ASN A 26 5.86 18.24 21.21
CA ASN A 26 6.11 19.50 20.53
C ASN A 26 4.78 20.11 20.08
N ASP A 27 4.79 21.11 19.18
CA ASP A 27 3.60 21.88 18.83
C ASP A 27 2.59 21.09 17.99
N TYR A 28 3.04 20.08 17.21
CA TYR A 28 2.20 19.40 16.21
C TYR A 28 2.48 17.91 16.07
N PHE A 29 1.44 17.17 15.68
CA PHE A 29 1.59 15.90 14.97
C PHE A 29 1.55 16.15 13.47
N LEU A 30 2.44 15.50 12.73
CA LEU A 30 2.43 15.44 11.28
C LEU A 30 2.09 14.01 10.85
N GLU A 31 0.99 13.86 10.13
CA GLU A 31 0.60 12.61 9.49
C GLU A 31 1.02 12.65 8.02
N LEU A 32 1.72 11.61 7.58
CA LEU A 32 2.13 11.41 6.19
C LEU A 32 1.50 10.11 5.69
N ASP A 33 0.69 10.21 4.64
CA ASP A 33 0.02 9.08 3.99
C ASP A 33 0.42 8.98 2.52
N MET A 34 0.52 7.75 2.02
CA MET A 34 0.82 7.49 0.61
C MET A 34 -0.47 7.32 -0.19
N ASN A 35 -0.72 8.27 -1.08
CA ASN A 35 -1.94 8.27 -1.91
C ASN A 35 -1.97 7.07 -2.86
N GLY A 36 -3.00 6.21 -2.70
CA GLY A 36 -3.26 5.07 -3.59
C GLY A 36 -2.11 4.06 -3.64
N PHE A 37 -1.46 3.80 -2.51
CA PHE A 37 -0.22 3.08 -2.43
C PHE A 37 -0.25 1.72 -3.14
N ASP A 38 -1.25 0.86 -2.83
CA ASP A 38 -1.37 -0.47 -3.45
C ASP A 38 -1.40 -0.39 -4.98
N LEU A 39 -2.21 0.53 -5.50
CA LEU A 39 -2.40 0.69 -6.93
C LEU A 39 -1.14 1.23 -7.62
N ARG A 40 -0.46 2.19 -6.98
CA ARG A 40 0.80 2.73 -7.48
C ARG A 40 1.92 1.70 -7.44
N THR A 41 1.95 0.86 -6.41
CA THR A 41 2.91 -0.25 -6.33
C THR A 41 2.64 -1.27 -7.42
N PHE A 42 1.37 -1.57 -7.70
CA PHE A 42 1.01 -2.44 -8.82
C PHE A 42 1.54 -1.89 -10.15
N LEU A 43 1.28 -0.60 -10.45
CA LEU A 43 1.81 0.04 -11.66
C LEU A 43 3.34 0.00 -11.73
N ALA A 44 4.01 0.23 -10.60
CA ALA A 44 5.47 0.17 -10.54
C ALA A 44 6.01 -1.24 -10.84
N LEU A 45 5.38 -2.28 -10.30
CA LEU A 45 5.75 -3.68 -10.58
C LEU A 45 5.52 -4.08 -12.04
N MET A 46 4.52 -3.45 -12.68
CA MET A 46 4.22 -3.59 -14.12
C MET A 46 5.10 -2.72 -15.01
N GLU A 47 5.96 -1.87 -14.43
CA GLU A 47 6.79 -0.90 -15.14
C GLU A 47 5.96 0.12 -15.95
N ILE A 48 4.75 0.43 -15.45
CA ILE A 48 3.87 1.44 -16.04
C ILE A 48 4.17 2.81 -15.41
N GLU A 49 4.19 3.85 -16.27
CA GLU A 49 4.45 5.22 -15.84
C GLU A 49 3.40 5.69 -14.81
N GLN A 50 3.89 6.32 -13.75
CA GLN A 50 3.05 6.78 -12.63
C GLN A 50 2.25 8.02 -13.03
N PRO A 51 0.90 7.97 -12.99
CA PRO A 51 0.11 9.16 -13.24
C PRO A 51 0.33 10.22 -12.17
N GLN A 52 0.37 11.49 -12.57
CA GLN A 52 0.56 12.63 -11.67
C GLN A 52 -0.75 13.00 -10.94
N GLU A 53 -1.89 12.68 -11.54
CA GLU A 53 -3.21 12.92 -10.95
C GLU A 53 -3.58 11.85 -9.89
N ASP A 54 -4.75 11.99 -9.26
CA ASP A 54 -5.30 10.95 -8.37
C ASP A 54 -5.45 9.64 -9.15
N ILE A 55 -4.92 8.58 -8.58
CA ILE A 55 -4.82 7.29 -9.27
C ILE A 55 -6.19 6.65 -9.57
N HIS A 56 -7.20 6.91 -8.76
CA HIS A 56 -8.55 6.39 -8.99
C HIS A 56 -9.26 7.18 -10.09
N ASP A 57 -9.05 8.50 -10.17
CA ASP A 57 -9.55 9.33 -11.27
C ASP A 57 -8.87 8.96 -12.59
N TRP A 58 -7.57 8.70 -12.54
CA TRP A 58 -6.83 8.17 -13.69
C TRP A 58 -7.41 6.82 -14.16
N ASN A 59 -7.72 5.91 -13.24
CA ASN A 59 -8.36 4.63 -13.55
C ASN A 59 -9.71 4.80 -14.26
N ILE A 60 -10.55 5.73 -13.77
CA ILE A 60 -11.85 6.01 -14.42
C ILE A 60 -11.64 6.39 -15.88
N LYS A 61 -10.70 7.29 -16.14
CA LYS A 61 -10.47 7.83 -17.48
C LYS A 61 -9.79 6.84 -18.43
N ASN A 62 -8.76 6.15 -17.94
CA ASN A 62 -7.84 5.42 -18.81
C ASN A 62 -8.09 3.91 -18.84
N VAL A 63 -8.64 3.34 -17.76
CA VAL A 63 -8.85 1.90 -17.62
C VAL A 63 -10.33 1.56 -17.72
N LEU A 64 -11.13 1.99 -16.76
CA LEU A 64 -12.56 1.65 -16.71
C LEU A 64 -13.35 2.31 -17.83
N LYS A 65 -12.95 3.52 -18.24
CA LYS A 65 -13.56 4.30 -19.33
C LYS A 65 -15.07 4.48 -19.16
N ASP A 66 -15.48 4.68 -17.90
CA ASP A 66 -16.89 4.87 -17.53
C ASP A 66 -17.06 6.24 -16.85
N LYS A 67 -17.69 7.17 -17.59
CA LYS A 67 -17.91 8.55 -17.13
C LYS A 67 -18.95 8.67 -16.01
N ASN A 68 -19.71 7.61 -15.74
CA ASN A 68 -20.75 7.60 -14.71
C ASN A 68 -20.18 7.13 -13.34
N LEU A 69 -19.01 6.51 -13.34
CA LEU A 69 -18.36 6.08 -12.10
C LEU A 69 -17.76 7.28 -11.34
N ASN A 70 -18.10 7.38 -10.07
CA ASN A 70 -17.38 8.27 -9.17
C ASN A 70 -16.11 7.59 -8.60
N ARG A 71 -15.25 8.40 -7.97
CA ARG A 71 -13.98 7.95 -7.40
C ARG A 71 -14.13 6.80 -6.41
N SER A 72 -15.15 6.82 -5.56
CA SER A 72 -15.39 5.79 -4.55
C SER A 72 -15.84 4.47 -5.16
N GLU A 73 -16.62 4.54 -6.21
CA GLU A 73 -17.07 3.37 -6.97
C GLU A 73 -15.90 2.74 -7.74
N ALA A 74 -15.09 3.55 -8.42
CA ALA A 74 -13.89 3.09 -9.11
C ALA A 74 -12.89 2.42 -8.15
N LYS A 75 -12.70 3.00 -6.95
CA LYS A 75 -11.89 2.41 -5.90
C LYS A 75 -12.44 1.04 -5.47
N ARG A 76 -13.73 0.94 -5.23
CA ARG A 76 -14.38 -0.32 -4.81
C ARG A 76 -14.28 -1.37 -5.90
N GLU A 77 -14.52 -1.01 -7.17
CA GLU A 77 -14.41 -1.91 -8.31
C GLU A 77 -12.99 -2.47 -8.45
N PHE A 78 -11.98 -1.59 -8.37
CA PHE A 78 -10.59 -2.00 -8.40
C PHE A 78 -10.24 -2.96 -7.26
N PHE A 79 -10.55 -2.62 -6.02
CA PHE A 79 -10.19 -3.46 -4.88
C PHE A 79 -10.99 -4.77 -4.82
N SER A 80 -12.23 -4.80 -5.31
CA SER A 80 -12.98 -6.05 -5.45
C SER A 80 -12.26 -7.01 -6.39
N TRP A 81 -11.81 -6.52 -7.53
CA TRP A 81 -11.02 -7.30 -8.48
C TRP A 81 -9.63 -7.65 -7.91
N PHE A 82 -8.97 -6.70 -7.27
CA PHE A 82 -7.60 -6.84 -6.77
C PHE A 82 -7.46 -7.91 -5.68
N TYR A 83 -8.39 -7.93 -4.72
CA TYR A 83 -8.32 -8.86 -3.59
C TYR A 83 -9.06 -10.19 -3.82
N ASN A 84 -9.84 -10.30 -4.87
CA ASN A 84 -10.58 -11.52 -5.18
C ASN A 84 -10.19 -12.04 -6.57
N PRO A 85 -9.44 -13.15 -6.65
CA PRO A 85 -9.03 -13.74 -7.93
C PRO A 85 -10.19 -14.23 -8.78
N ASP A 86 -11.34 -14.52 -8.18
CA ASP A 86 -12.54 -15.00 -8.89
C ASP A 86 -13.31 -13.86 -9.59
N VAL A 87 -13.00 -12.61 -9.25
CA VAL A 87 -13.58 -11.44 -9.93
C VAL A 87 -12.84 -11.18 -11.23
N ILE A 88 -13.56 -11.29 -12.33
CA ILE A 88 -13.05 -10.98 -13.67
C ILE A 88 -13.47 -9.57 -14.06
N ASN A 89 -12.51 -8.76 -14.48
CA ASN A 89 -12.75 -7.44 -15.06
C ASN A 89 -11.80 -7.21 -16.23
N ASN A 90 -12.30 -7.44 -17.45
CA ASN A 90 -11.50 -7.35 -18.66
C ASN A 90 -10.86 -5.98 -18.89
N LYS A 91 -11.45 -4.90 -18.38
CA LYS A 91 -10.89 -3.56 -18.48
C LYS A 91 -9.66 -3.41 -17.57
N LEU A 92 -9.76 -3.91 -16.34
CA LEU A 92 -8.65 -3.92 -15.41
C LEU A 92 -7.55 -4.86 -15.88
N GLU A 93 -7.88 -6.09 -16.30
CA GLU A 93 -6.90 -7.06 -16.81
C GLU A 93 -6.11 -6.54 -18.03
N SER A 94 -6.74 -5.71 -18.87
CA SER A 94 -6.04 -5.15 -20.05
C SER A 94 -4.92 -4.18 -19.72
N VAL A 95 -4.87 -3.67 -18.50
CA VAL A 95 -3.84 -2.72 -18.02
C VAL A 95 -3.04 -3.33 -16.88
N TYR A 96 -3.73 -3.97 -15.92
CA TYR A 96 -3.15 -4.60 -14.74
C TYR A 96 -3.05 -6.11 -14.96
N ASP A 97 -2.07 -6.53 -15.74
CA ASP A 97 -1.84 -7.93 -16.10
C ASP A 97 -1.36 -8.73 -14.88
N ARG A 98 -2.34 -9.36 -14.18
CA ARG A 98 -2.04 -10.20 -13.01
C ARG A 98 -1.18 -11.41 -13.38
N ASP A 99 -1.37 -11.99 -14.56
CA ASP A 99 -0.63 -13.17 -14.99
C ASP A 99 0.85 -12.87 -15.16
N LYS A 100 1.19 -11.72 -15.74
CA LYS A 100 2.57 -11.25 -15.85
C LYS A 100 3.26 -11.11 -14.50
N LEU A 101 2.56 -10.58 -13.48
CA LEU A 101 3.11 -10.49 -12.13
C LEU A 101 3.18 -11.87 -11.45
N ASN A 102 2.21 -12.74 -11.70
CA ASN A 102 2.22 -14.10 -11.20
C ASN A 102 3.48 -14.83 -11.66
N ASP A 103 3.73 -14.85 -12.95
CA ASP A 103 4.90 -15.51 -13.56
C ASP A 103 6.23 -14.97 -13.03
N LYS A 104 6.28 -13.68 -12.68
CA LYS A 104 7.51 -13.01 -12.24
C LYS A 104 7.78 -13.17 -10.74
N TYR A 105 6.73 -13.21 -9.91
CA TYR A 105 6.87 -13.05 -8.46
C TYR A 105 6.27 -14.18 -7.61
N PHE A 106 5.48 -15.10 -8.19
CA PHE A 106 4.87 -16.20 -7.47
C PHE A 106 5.45 -17.56 -7.90
N PHE A 107 5.90 -18.34 -6.94
CA PHE A 107 6.61 -19.61 -7.13
C PHE A 107 5.84 -20.79 -6.51
N GLY A 108 4.56 -20.89 -6.84
CA GLY A 108 3.65 -22.00 -6.47
C GLY A 108 3.13 -21.93 -5.05
N ASN A 109 3.96 -21.75 -4.05
CA ASN A 109 3.56 -21.66 -2.63
C ASN A 109 4.20 -20.49 -1.87
N HIS A 110 4.95 -19.65 -2.55
CA HIS A 110 5.55 -18.44 -1.97
C HIS A 110 5.68 -17.34 -3.01
N ILE A 111 5.72 -16.11 -2.53
CA ILE A 111 6.08 -14.95 -3.34
C ILE A 111 7.50 -14.50 -3.03
N LYS A 112 8.12 -13.81 -3.99
CA LYS A 112 9.38 -13.10 -3.80
C LYS A 112 9.22 -11.66 -4.30
N THR A 113 9.46 -10.69 -3.43
CA THR A 113 9.34 -9.27 -3.78
C THR A 113 10.57 -8.76 -4.54
N PRO A 114 10.52 -7.57 -5.16
CA PRO A 114 11.70 -6.92 -5.72
C PRO A 114 12.82 -6.64 -4.69
N TYR A 115 12.50 -6.66 -3.41
CA TYR A 115 13.44 -6.49 -2.30
C TYR A 115 14.05 -7.80 -1.80
N GLU A 116 13.89 -8.88 -2.57
CA GLU A 116 14.36 -10.23 -2.20
C GLU A 116 13.68 -10.81 -0.94
N ASP A 117 12.69 -10.13 -0.39
CA ASP A 117 11.87 -10.62 0.71
C ASP A 117 10.85 -11.65 0.20
N SER A 118 10.67 -12.74 0.93
CA SER A 118 9.76 -13.80 0.53
C SER A 118 8.84 -14.23 1.67
N CYS A 119 7.66 -14.71 1.32
CA CYS A 119 6.75 -15.35 2.25
C CYS A 119 5.86 -16.39 1.58
N GLU A 120 5.32 -17.27 2.40
CA GLU A 120 4.32 -18.23 1.95
C GLU A 120 3.07 -17.51 1.43
N ALA A 121 2.55 -18.01 0.32
CA ALA A 121 1.36 -17.49 -0.32
C ALA A 121 0.65 -18.61 -1.08
N THR A 122 -0.65 -18.44 -1.30
CA THR A 122 -1.51 -19.34 -2.06
C THR A 122 -1.95 -18.66 -3.36
N ASN A 123 -2.52 -19.41 -4.28
CA ASN A 123 -3.13 -18.86 -5.49
C ASN A 123 -4.19 -17.79 -5.21
N PHE A 124 -4.76 -17.78 -4.01
CA PHE A 124 -5.78 -16.81 -3.62
C PHE A 124 -5.21 -15.48 -3.11
N ASN A 125 -4.08 -15.51 -2.38
CA ASN A 125 -3.58 -14.35 -1.65
C ASN A 125 -2.21 -13.84 -2.12
N TRP A 126 -1.59 -14.46 -3.12
CA TRP A 126 -0.24 -14.11 -3.57
C TRP A 126 -0.11 -12.64 -3.96
N LEU A 127 -1.09 -12.11 -4.69
CA LEU A 127 -1.03 -10.72 -5.18
C LEU A 127 -1.10 -9.71 -4.03
N SER A 128 -2.03 -9.93 -3.08
CA SER A 128 -2.13 -9.05 -1.92
C SER A 128 -0.86 -9.13 -1.05
N HIS A 129 -0.30 -10.32 -0.86
CA HIS A 129 0.97 -10.47 -0.14
C HIS A 129 2.13 -9.80 -0.88
N LEU A 130 2.23 -9.94 -2.20
CA LEU A 130 3.25 -9.28 -3.01
C LEU A 130 3.19 -7.76 -2.83
N ILE A 131 2.01 -7.16 -3.02
CA ILE A 131 1.83 -5.72 -2.94
C ILE A 131 2.07 -5.21 -1.52
N GLN A 132 1.44 -5.81 -0.50
CA GLN A 132 1.57 -5.36 0.88
C GLN A 132 3.00 -5.48 1.42
N ARG A 133 3.73 -6.54 1.06
CA ARG A 133 5.15 -6.67 1.44
C ARG A 133 6.04 -5.67 0.71
N THR A 134 5.82 -5.48 -0.58
CA THR A 134 6.55 -4.45 -1.34
C THR A 134 6.30 -3.07 -0.76
N ASN A 135 5.04 -2.74 -0.42
CA ASN A 135 4.67 -1.50 0.26
C ASN A 135 5.37 -1.37 1.61
N SER A 136 5.41 -2.42 2.41
CA SER A 136 6.10 -2.41 3.70
C SER A 136 7.59 -2.12 3.55
N ASN A 137 8.26 -2.70 2.56
CA ASN A 137 9.67 -2.44 2.28
C ASN A 137 9.90 -0.98 1.85
N ILE A 138 9.12 -0.46 0.91
CA ILE A 138 9.18 0.95 0.47
C ILE A 138 8.94 1.88 1.67
N PHE A 139 7.92 1.58 2.47
CA PHE A 139 7.56 2.39 3.63
C PHE A 139 8.69 2.42 4.67
N CYS A 140 9.28 1.28 5.00
CA CYS A 140 10.42 1.19 5.92
C CYS A 140 11.64 1.97 5.41
N GLU A 141 11.93 1.92 4.12
CA GLU A 141 13.01 2.71 3.50
C GLU A 141 12.77 4.22 3.63
N GLN A 142 11.54 4.67 3.35
CA GLN A 142 11.18 6.08 3.50
C GLN A 142 11.20 6.52 4.97
N ALA A 143 10.66 5.69 5.86
CA ALA A 143 10.70 5.95 7.30
C ALA A 143 12.13 6.06 7.83
N TYR A 144 13.03 5.18 7.39
CA TYR A 144 14.45 5.24 7.73
C TYR A 144 15.13 6.52 7.20
N THR A 145 14.77 6.91 5.98
CA THR A 145 15.27 8.15 5.37
C THR A 145 14.82 9.39 6.16
N ILE A 146 13.55 9.42 6.55
CA ILE A 146 13.01 10.50 7.41
C ILE A 146 13.69 10.47 8.78
N TRP A 147 13.81 9.30 9.39
CA TRP A 147 14.46 9.14 10.68
C TRP A 147 15.90 9.69 10.68
N LYS A 148 16.70 9.38 9.65
CA LYS A 148 18.06 9.92 9.51
C LYS A 148 18.07 11.45 9.48
N LYS A 149 17.09 12.07 8.82
CA LYS A 149 16.98 13.54 8.77
C LYS A 149 16.54 14.17 10.09
N LEU A 150 15.98 13.36 11.00
CA LEU A 150 15.49 13.81 12.31
C LEU A 150 16.49 13.57 13.46
N LEU A 151 17.63 12.91 13.23
CA LEU A 151 18.58 12.53 14.29
C LEU A 151 19.01 13.73 15.16
N ASP A 152 19.25 14.89 14.55
CA ASP A 152 19.68 16.12 15.24
C ASP A 152 18.53 17.11 15.46
N LYS A 153 17.27 16.64 15.33
CA LYS A 153 16.08 17.48 15.47
C LYS A 153 15.30 17.14 16.74
N GLN A 154 14.40 18.03 17.13
CA GLN A 154 13.46 17.79 18.22
C GLN A 154 12.29 16.89 17.81
N SER A 155 12.01 16.83 16.50
CA SER A 155 10.96 15.98 15.94
C SER A 155 11.35 14.50 15.94
N ARG A 156 10.37 13.62 16.12
CA ARG A 156 10.57 12.17 16.16
C ARG A 156 9.48 11.46 15.42
N ILE A 157 9.78 10.29 14.85
CA ILE A 157 8.76 9.35 14.39
C ILE A 157 8.14 8.68 15.63
N VAL A 158 6.83 8.78 15.76
CA VAL A 158 6.08 8.23 16.90
C VAL A 158 5.42 6.92 16.54
N VAL A 159 4.84 6.84 15.33
CA VAL A 159 4.09 5.69 14.85
C VAL A 159 4.40 5.46 13.38
N LEU A 160 4.56 4.18 13.00
CA LEU A 160 4.64 3.71 11.62
C LEU A 160 3.45 2.76 11.39
N MET A 161 2.65 3.00 10.34
CA MET A 161 1.46 2.21 9.98
C MET A 161 1.60 1.60 8.60
#